data_594cc33ef6af7e9e4503972fecca165e
#
_entry.id   594cc33ef6af7e9e4503972fecca165e
#
_cell.length_a   1.000
_cell.length_b   1.000
_cell.length_c   1.000
_cell.angle_alpha   90.00
_cell.angle_beta   90.00
_cell.angle_gamma   90.00
#
_symmetry.space_group_name_H-M   'P 1'
#
loop_
_entity.id
_entity.type
_entity.pdbx_description
1 polymer ?
#
loop_
_entity_poly.entity_id
_entity_poly.type
_entity_poly.pdbx_seq_one_letter_code
_entity_poly.pdbx_strand_id
1 'polypeptide(L)'
;MAVAGSLLLAASGCGGGEGKDGLPKDYKVVAGTQLCGGNAISADASKALKVITGASRFEASSKDYTVAQSASALALAYPTSSTEDTNACRIFTPIGTPHFKLVITWGLAENAPSDKPAASKFTVLKMGEETLAGTEQAYVFFACQSDRLVGASGGAHIVIGVERGGMPRDPQDNVKALKNAYATVAHSYSLAMAKELRCDKNGGLPPKPVLDPA
;
A
#
# COMPACT_ATOMS: atom_id res chain seq x y z
N MET A 1 6.84 -7.46 72.25
CA MET A 1 5.75 -7.21 71.30
C MET A 1 6.40 -7.04 69.95
N ALA A 2 6.28 -8.05 69.12
CA ALA A 2 6.81 -8.02 67.76
C ALA A 2 5.65 -7.83 66.77
N VAL A 3 5.69 -6.78 65.98
CA VAL A 3 4.73 -6.49 64.89
C VAL A 3 5.36 -6.87 63.55
N ALA A 4 4.87 -7.96 62.98
CA ALA A 4 5.26 -8.42 61.65
C ALA A 4 4.40 -7.65 60.60
N GLY A 5 5.05 -6.80 59.82
CA GLY A 5 4.44 -6.11 58.66
C GLY A 5 4.56 -6.94 57.41
N SER A 6 3.45 -7.45 56.91
CA SER A 6 3.40 -8.17 55.61
C SER A 6 3.35 -7.16 54.47
N LEU A 7 4.40 -7.09 53.66
CA LEU A 7 4.40 -6.39 52.37
C LEU A 7 3.68 -7.23 51.31
N LEU A 8 2.48 -6.81 50.89
CA LEU A 8 1.83 -7.34 49.72
C LEU A 8 2.43 -6.66 48.45
N LEU A 9 3.27 -7.39 47.72
CA LEU A 9 3.70 -7.02 46.38
C LEU A 9 2.52 -7.27 45.42
N ALA A 10 1.84 -6.19 45.03
CA ALA A 10 0.92 -6.21 43.91
C ALA A 10 1.71 -6.27 42.63
N ALA A 11 1.84 -7.45 42.03
CA ALA A 11 2.31 -7.63 40.67
C ALA A 11 1.21 -7.14 39.73
N SER A 12 1.34 -5.90 39.22
CA SER A 12 0.54 -5.40 38.11
C SER A 12 1.00 -6.10 36.82
N GLY A 13 0.42 -7.26 36.54
CA GLY A 13 0.55 -7.93 35.25
C GLY A 13 -0.06 -7.07 34.16
N CYS A 14 0.73 -6.55 33.23
CA CYS A 14 0.27 -6.07 31.94
C CYS A 14 -0.32 -7.27 31.17
N GLY A 15 -1.60 -7.56 31.40
CA GLY A 15 -2.36 -8.54 30.66
C GLY A 15 -2.70 -7.99 29.29
N GLY A 16 -1.82 -8.14 28.30
CA GLY A 16 -2.20 -8.11 26.90
C GLY A 16 -3.19 -9.25 26.68
N GLY A 17 -4.47 -8.89 26.39
CA GLY A 17 -5.53 -9.90 26.27
C GLY A 17 -5.35 -10.77 25.03
N GLU A 18 -4.74 -11.93 25.19
CA GLU A 18 -4.75 -13.00 24.21
C GLU A 18 -6.14 -13.62 24.11
N GLY A 19 -6.63 -13.82 22.87
CA GLY A 19 -7.83 -14.59 22.62
C GLY A 19 -7.62 -16.08 22.96
N LYS A 20 -8.69 -16.88 22.95
CA LYS A 20 -8.66 -18.32 23.29
C LYS A 20 -7.65 -19.15 22.48
N ASP A 21 -7.18 -18.64 21.32
CA ASP A 21 -6.26 -19.33 20.40
C ASP A 21 -4.85 -18.68 20.36
N GLY A 22 -4.48 -17.86 21.36
CA GLY A 22 -3.20 -17.15 21.41
C GLY A 22 -3.11 -15.97 20.41
N LEU A 23 -4.20 -15.62 19.73
CA LEU A 23 -4.26 -14.50 18.81
C LEU A 23 -4.70 -13.21 19.53
N PRO A 24 -4.27 -12.02 19.04
CA PRO A 24 -4.77 -10.74 19.56
C PRO A 24 -6.31 -10.68 19.48
N LYS A 25 -6.96 -10.06 20.46
CA LYS A 25 -8.45 -9.97 20.52
C LYS A 25 -9.07 -9.34 19.27
N ASP A 26 -8.35 -8.41 18.64
CA ASP A 26 -8.80 -7.69 17.44
C ASP A 26 -8.31 -8.30 16.14
N TYR A 27 -7.66 -9.46 16.20
CA TYR A 27 -7.17 -10.14 15.01
C TYR A 27 -8.32 -10.59 14.12
N LYS A 28 -8.29 -10.13 12.88
CA LYS A 28 -9.29 -10.45 11.86
C LYS A 28 -8.62 -10.78 10.53
N VAL A 29 -9.17 -11.75 9.82
CA VAL A 29 -8.77 -12.14 8.48
C VAL A 29 -9.85 -11.74 7.49
N VAL A 30 -9.48 -10.96 6.47
CA VAL A 30 -10.39 -10.34 5.50
C VAL A 30 -10.06 -10.73 4.07
N ALA A 31 -10.97 -10.48 3.13
CA ALA A 31 -10.68 -10.58 1.69
C ALA A 31 -9.81 -9.40 1.24
N GLY A 32 -9.04 -9.57 0.16
CA GLY A 32 -8.17 -8.51 -0.37
C GLY A 32 -8.90 -7.20 -0.67
N THR A 33 -10.14 -7.26 -1.13
CA THR A 33 -10.98 -6.08 -1.40
C THR A 33 -11.37 -5.27 -0.16
N GLN A 34 -11.19 -5.81 1.04
CA GLN A 34 -11.48 -5.13 2.31
C GLN A 34 -10.24 -4.46 2.92
N LEU A 35 -9.08 -4.59 2.28
CA LEU A 35 -7.83 -4.00 2.74
C LEU A 35 -7.79 -2.48 2.49
N CYS A 36 -6.93 -1.81 3.23
CA CYS A 36 -6.59 -0.38 3.06
C CYS A 36 -7.82 0.56 3.07
N GLY A 37 -8.84 0.22 3.87
CA GLY A 37 -10.08 1.00 3.99
C GLY A 37 -11.24 0.49 3.14
N GLY A 38 -11.07 -0.64 2.42
CA GLY A 38 -12.16 -1.31 1.68
C GLY A 38 -12.42 -0.80 0.26
N ASN A 39 -11.83 0.34 -0.13
CA ASN A 39 -12.04 0.94 -1.46
C ASN A 39 -10.76 1.04 -2.30
N ALA A 40 -9.61 0.63 -1.75
CA ALA A 40 -8.31 0.79 -2.39
C ALA A 40 -7.93 -0.39 -3.28
N ILE A 41 -8.37 -1.59 -2.93
CA ILE A 41 -8.01 -2.84 -3.61
C ILE A 41 -9.21 -3.38 -4.40
N SER A 42 -9.14 -3.28 -5.71
CA SER A 42 -10.17 -3.80 -6.62
C SER A 42 -10.23 -5.33 -6.61
N ALA A 43 -11.28 -5.91 -7.19
CA ALA A 43 -11.39 -7.37 -7.33
C ALA A 43 -10.21 -7.97 -8.13
N ASP A 44 -9.74 -7.29 -9.17
CA ASP A 44 -8.58 -7.75 -9.95
C ASP A 44 -7.28 -7.58 -9.19
N ALA A 45 -7.11 -6.50 -8.41
CA ALA A 45 -5.96 -6.34 -7.51
C ALA A 45 -5.97 -7.38 -6.38
N SER A 46 -7.15 -7.78 -5.88
CA SER A 46 -7.26 -8.88 -4.90
C SER A 46 -6.81 -10.23 -5.49
N LYS A 47 -7.11 -10.50 -6.77
CA LYS A 47 -6.56 -11.67 -7.49
C LYS A 47 -5.05 -11.55 -7.68
N ALA A 48 -4.56 -10.35 -8.01
CA ALA A 48 -3.13 -10.08 -8.15
C ALA A 48 -2.38 -10.28 -6.83
N LEU A 49 -2.95 -9.88 -5.70
CA LEU A 49 -2.39 -10.18 -4.38
C LEU A 49 -2.20 -11.69 -4.17
N LYS A 50 -3.13 -12.53 -4.66
CA LYS A 50 -2.97 -13.98 -4.57
C LYS A 50 -1.78 -14.49 -5.41
N VAL A 51 -1.54 -13.90 -6.60
CA VAL A 51 -0.36 -14.23 -7.42
C VAL A 51 0.92 -13.87 -6.68
N ILE A 52 0.96 -12.68 -6.06
CA ILE A 52 2.13 -12.20 -5.33
C ILE A 52 2.42 -13.03 -4.07
N THR A 53 1.38 -13.33 -3.28
CA THR A 53 1.53 -13.83 -1.90
C THR A 53 1.19 -15.31 -1.73
N GLY A 54 0.53 -15.93 -2.71
CA GLY A 54 -0.09 -17.24 -2.58
C GLY A 54 -1.37 -17.27 -1.74
N ALA A 55 -1.70 -16.18 -1.03
CA ALA A 55 -2.84 -16.10 -0.12
C ALA A 55 -4.05 -15.38 -0.77
N SER A 56 -5.25 -15.81 -0.45
CA SER A 56 -6.51 -15.17 -0.88
C SER A 56 -7.20 -14.39 0.26
N ARG A 57 -6.68 -14.49 1.47
CA ARG A 57 -7.14 -13.77 2.66
C ARG A 57 -5.94 -13.17 3.37
N PHE A 58 -6.16 -12.09 4.11
CA PHE A 58 -5.12 -11.25 4.68
C PHE A 58 -5.50 -10.78 6.08
N GLU A 59 -4.53 -10.37 6.87
CA GLU A 59 -4.82 -9.65 8.12
C GLU A 59 -5.56 -8.35 7.80
N ALA A 60 -6.55 -8.00 8.61
CA ALA A 60 -7.26 -6.73 8.44
C ALA A 60 -6.28 -5.57 8.60
N SER A 61 -6.30 -4.62 7.68
CA SER A 61 -5.48 -3.40 7.78
C SER A 61 -5.89 -2.59 9.01
N SER A 62 -4.90 -1.96 9.65
CA SER A 62 -5.18 -0.97 10.71
C SER A 62 -6.07 0.15 10.18
N LYS A 63 -6.88 0.70 11.07
CA LYS A 63 -7.74 1.85 10.76
C LYS A 63 -6.95 3.09 10.33
N ASP A 64 -5.67 3.16 10.70
CA ASP A 64 -4.77 4.28 10.38
C ASP A 64 -4.13 4.16 8.98
N TYR A 65 -4.33 3.03 8.30
CA TYR A 65 -3.76 2.76 6.97
C TYR A 65 -4.87 2.59 5.93
N THR A 66 -5.58 3.69 5.65
CA THR A 66 -6.63 3.74 4.62
C THR A 66 -6.24 4.70 3.49
N VAL A 67 -6.79 4.47 2.30
CA VAL A 67 -6.56 5.38 1.17
C VAL A 67 -7.07 6.80 1.46
N ALA A 68 -8.17 6.94 2.20
CA ALA A 68 -8.71 8.25 2.58
C ALA A 68 -7.76 9.04 3.49
N GLN A 69 -7.13 8.36 4.48
CA GLN A 69 -6.13 8.98 5.35
C GLN A 69 -4.86 9.33 4.57
N SER A 70 -4.41 8.45 3.68
CA SER A 70 -3.26 8.71 2.80
C SER A 70 -3.52 9.92 1.89
N ALA A 71 -4.71 10.04 1.31
CA ALA A 71 -5.11 11.20 0.50
C ALA A 71 -5.13 12.50 1.31
N SER A 72 -5.61 12.45 2.55
CA SER A 72 -5.61 13.60 3.45
C SER A 72 -4.19 14.02 3.85
N ALA A 73 -3.33 13.05 4.17
CA ALA A 73 -1.92 13.31 4.48
C ALA A 73 -1.17 13.90 3.29
N LEU A 74 -1.40 13.36 2.08
CA LEU A 74 -0.80 13.89 0.85
C LEU A 74 -1.26 15.34 0.59
N ALA A 75 -2.55 15.63 0.73
CA ALA A 75 -3.07 16.97 0.55
C ALA A 75 -2.49 17.99 1.55
N LEU A 76 -2.18 17.55 2.78
CA LEU A 76 -1.51 18.38 3.77
C LEU A 76 -0.01 18.57 3.47
N ALA A 77 0.64 17.56 2.90
CA ALA A 77 2.04 17.64 2.51
C ALA A 77 2.27 18.51 1.27
N TYR A 78 1.30 18.58 0.36
CA TYR A 78 1.33 19.47 -0.79
C TYR A 78 1.13 20.93 -0.32
N PRO A 79 1.93 21.91 -0.69
CA PRO A 79 2.79 22.00 -1.86
C PRO A 79 4.31 21.86 -1.56
N THR A 80 4.70 21.12 -0.54
CA THR A 80 6.13 20.85 -0.34
C THR A 80 6.69 20.09 -1.55
N SER A 81 7.86 20.47 -2.02
CA SER A 81 8.38 20.11 -3.34
C SER A 81 8.71 18.64 -3.54
N SER A 82 8.96 17.90 -2.46
CA SER A 82 9.13 16.44 -2.51
C SER A 82 8.88 15.85 -1.13
N THR A 83 8.30 14.69 -1.07
CA THR A 83 8.20 13.90 0.17
C THR A 83 8.88 12.56 -0.05
N GLU A 84 9.59 12.09 0.97
CA GLU A 84 10.01 10.69 1.01
C GLU A 84 8.78 9.77 0.96
N ASP A 85 8.98 8.53 0.49
CA ASP A 85 7.93 7.53 0.41
C ASP A 85 7.26 7.29 1.77
N THR A 86 6.01 7.71 1.87
CA THR A 86 5.21 7.59 3.09
C THR A 86 4.35 6.33 3.06
N ASN A 87 4.34 5.57 4.15
CA ASN A 87 3.51 4.36 4.24
C ASN A 87 2.02 4.71 4.09
N ALA A 88 1.36 4.12 3.11
CA ALA A 88 -0.05 4.26 2.81
C ALA A 88 -0.88 3.08 3.31
N CYS A 89 -0.39 1.86 3.11
CA CYS A 89 -1.02 0.64 3.57
C CYS A 89 0.01 -0.47 3.73
N ARG A 90 -0.25 -1.39 4.66
CA ARG A 90 0.54 -2.61 4.84
C ARG A 90 -0.38 -3.80 4.76
N ILE A 91 0.02 -4.81 3.99
CA ILE A 91 -0.74 -6.04 3.77
C ILE A 91 0.10 -7.20 4.30
N PHE A 92 -0.49 -8.01 5.16
CA PHE A 92 0.15 -9.19 5.73
C PHE A 92 -0.68 -10.43 5.43
N THR A 93 0.00 -11.55 5.16
CA THR A 93 -0.64 -12.86 5.16
C THR A 93 -1.03 -13.26 6.58
N PRO A 94 -2.07 -14.09 6.77
CA PRO A 94 -2.56 -14.45 8.09
C PRO A 94 -1.52 -15.19 8.94
N ILE A 95 -1.56 -15.00 10.26
CA ILE A 95 -0.79 -15.77 11.22
C ILE A 95 -1.05 -17.28 10.99
N GLY A 96 0.01 -18.07 11.03
CA GLY A 96 -0.05 -19.52 10.75
C GLY A 96 0.09 -19.87 9.26
N THR A 97 0.22 -18.89 8.37
CA THR A 97 0.57 -19.08 6.96
C THR A 97 2.01 -18.61 6.70
N PRO A 98 2.63 -18.96 5.55
CA PRO A 98 3.92 -18.39 5.19
C PRO A 98 3.86 -16.87 5.24
N HIS A 99 4.74 -16.27 6.05
CA HIS A 99 4.72 -14.82 6.29
C HIS A 99 5.06 -14.04 5.02
N PHE A 100 4.18 -13.14 4.63
CA PHE A 100 4.39 -12.21 3.54
C PHE A 100 3.95 -10.81 3.95
N LYS A 101 4.78 -9.81 3.63
CA LYS A 101 4.47 -8.40 3.83
C LYS A 101 4.55 -7.65 2.51
N LEU A 102 3.52 -6.90 2.19
CA LEU A 102 3.51 -5.90 1.12
C LEU A 102 3.37 -4.51 1.75
N VAL A 103 4.13 -3.57 1.24
CA VAL A 103 4.03 -2.16 1.65
C VAL A 103 3.55 -1.36 0.46
N ILE A 104 2.53 -0.55 0.67
CA ILE A 104 2.08 0.46 -0.28
C ILE A 104 2.51 1.81 0.26
N THR A 105 3.16 2.60 -0.57
CA THR A 105 3.64 3.95 -0.25
C THR A 105 3.03 4.98 -1.18
N TRP A 106 3.04 6.24 -0.76
CA TRP A 106 2.80 7.39 -1.62
C TRP A 106 3.94 8.40 -1.46
N GLY A 107 4.20 9.15 -2.51
CA GLY A 107 5.16 10.26 -2.53
C GLY A 107 4.72 11.35 -3.49
N LEU A 108 5.35 12.52 -3.36
CA LEU A 108 5.25 13.65 -4.29
C LEU A 108 6.56 13.78 -5.04
N ALA A 109 6.50 13.81 -6.37
CA ALA A 109 7.64 14.10 -7.22
C ALA A 109 7.61 15.58 -7.65
N GLU A 110 8.78 16.20 -7.77
CA GLU A 110 8.90 17.60 -8.20
C GLU A 110 8.43 17.82 -9.65
N ASN A 111 8.63 16.81 -10.48
CA ASN A 111 8.36 16.84 -11.91
C ASN A 111 7.80 15.51 -12.37
N ALA A 112 7.18 15.51 -13.56
CA ALA A 112 6.86 14.28 -14.26
C ALA A 112 8.10 13.41 -14.44
N PRO A 113 7.96 12.06 -14.56
CA PRO A 113 9.06 11.17 -14.87
C PRO A 113 9.85 11.65 -16.08
N SER A 114 11.17 11.51 -16.03
CA SER A 114 12.05 11.93 -17.12
C SER A 114 12.09 10.86 -18.22
N ASP A 115 12.42 11.26 -19.47
CA ASP A 115 12.62 10.35 -20.61
C ASP A 115 13.84 9.42 -20.47
N LYS A 116 14.46 9.37 -19.28
CA LYS A 116 15.58 8.45 -19.02
C LYS A 116 15.10 7.01 -19.03
N PRO A 117 15.85 6.10 -19.65
CA PRO A 117 15.49 4.69 -19.63
C PRO A 117 15.32 4.16 -18.22
N ALA A 118 14.22 3.46 -17.97
CA ALA A 118 14.01 2.77 -16.71
C ALA A 118 15.11 1.72 -16.46
N ALA A 119 15.40 1.43 -15.18
CA ALA A 119 16.34 0.36 -14.84
C ALA A 119 15.86 -0.97 -15.42
N SER A 120 16.80 -1.81 -15.88
CA SER A 120 16.53 -3.06 -16.63
C SER A 120 15.63 -4.08 -15.88
N LYS A 121 15.52 -3.97 -14.55
CA LYS A 121 14.62 -4.79 -13.76
C LYS A 121 13.13 -4.46 -13.98
N PHE A 122 12.83 -3.29 -14.51
CA PHE A 122 11.46 -2.85 -14.77
C PHE A 122 11.02 -3.05 -16.22
N THR A 123 9.74 -3.27 -16.38
CA THR A 123 9.01 -3.10 -17.64
C THR A 123 8.19 -1.82 -17.50
N VAL A 124 8.30 -0.92 -18.46
CA VAL A 124 7.51 0.31 -18.54
C VAL A 124 6.14 -0.03 -19.14
N LEU A 125 5.06 0.43 -18.51
CA LEU A 125 3.68 0.21 -18.96
C LEU A 125 2.98 1.56 -19.19
N LYS A 126 1.98 1.56 -20.08
CA LYS A 126 1.23 2.77 -20.49
C LYS A 126 0.08 3.10 -19.53
N MET A 127 0.40 3.46 -18.29
CA MET A 127 -0.59 3.89 -17.28
C MET A 127 -0.08 5.13 -16.55
N GLY A 128 -0.95 6.13 -16.38
CA GLY A 128 -0.58 7.41 -15.79
C GLY A 128 0.47 8.14 -16.61
N GLU A 129 1.39 8.84 -15.96
CA GLU A 129 2.54 9.47 -16.61
C GLU A 129 3.62 8.41 -16.93
N GLU A 130 3.83 7.48 -16.02
CA GLU A 130 4.68 6.32 -16.18
C GLU A 130 4.28 5.23 -15.19
N THR A 131 4.43 3.97 -15.59
CA THR A 131 4.32 2.85 -14.67
C THR A 131 5.52 1.91 -14.84
N LEU A 132 6.19 1.62 -13.72
CA LEU A 132 7.34 0.73 -13.65
C LEU A 132 6.92 -0.57 -12.98
N ALA A 133 6.98 -1.69 -13.71
CA ALA A 133 6.60 -3.03 -13.22
C ALA A 133 7.82 -3.94 -13.05
N GLY A 134 8.15 -4.28 -11.81
CA GLY A 134 9.17 -5.27 -11.43
C GLY A 134 8.56 -6.54 -10.85
N THR A 135 9.38 -7.53 -10.53
CA THR A 135 8.96 -8.81 -9.92
C THR A 135 8.73 -8.73 -8.41
N GLU A 136 9.18 -7.67 -7.77
CA GLU A 136 9.09 -7.45 -6.32
C GLU A 136 8.51 -6.09 -5.96
N GLN A 137 8.30 -5.24 -6.96
CA GLN A 137 7.84 -3.86 -6.77
C GLN A 137 7.21 -3.31 -8.04
N ALA A 138 6.32 -2.32 -7.89
CA ALA A 138 5.82 -1.51 -8.99
C ALA A 138 5.58 -0.08 -8.52
N TYR A 139 5.72 0.87 -9.44
CA TYR A 139 5.46 2.28 -9.20
C TYR A 139 4.53 2.81 -10.28
N VAL A 140 3.53 3.59 -9.88
CA VAL A 140 2.63 4.30 -10.79
C VAL A 140 2.78 5.79 -10.52
N PHE A 141 3.23 6.53 -11.53
CA PHE A 141 3.29 7.98 -11.55
C PHE A 141 2.06 8.55 -12.25
N PHE A 142 1.42 9.53 -11.65
CA PHE A 142 0.27 10.19 -12.28
C PHE A 142 0.17 11.65 -11.86
N ALA A 143 -0.30 12.49 -12.79
CA ALA A 143 -0.58 13.89 -12.52
C ALA A 143 -1.94 14.04 -11.84
N CYS A 144 -2.03 14.87 -10.81
CA CYS A 144 -3.29 15.17 -10.14
C CYS A 144 -3.52 16.68 -10.09
N GLN A 145 -4.50 17.14 -10.85
CA GLN A 145 -5.05 18.47 -10.70
C GLN A 145 -6.34 18.36 -9.89
N SER A 146 -6.42 19.07 -8.77
CA SER A 146 -7.53 18.96 -7.83
C SER A 146 -7.66 20.21 -6.96
N ASP A 147 -8.89 20.57 -6.60
CA ASP A 147 -9.21 21.60 -5.61
C ASP A 147 -8.80 21.23 -4.17
N ARG A 148 -8.52 19.96 -3.92
CA ARG A 148 -7.97 19.49 -2.63
C ARG A 148 -6.47 19.72 -2.48
N LEU A 149 -5.77 20.00 -3.55
CA LEU A 149 -4.33 20.25 -3.59
C LEU A 149 -4.09 21.76 -3.71
N VAL A 150 -4.15 22.46 -2.59
CA VAL A 150 -4.07 23.93 -2.53
C VAL A 150 -2.62 24.37 -2.33
N GLY A 151 -2.17 25.39 -3.08
CA GLY A 151 -0.93 26.11 -2.80
C GLY A 151 0.14 26.09 -3.89
N ALA A 152 -0.08 25.39 -5.02
CA ALA A 152 0.80 25.49 -6.18
C ALA A 152 -0.01 25.73 -7.46
N SER A 153 0.60 26.41 -8.43
CA SER A 153 -0.05 26.77 -9.72
C SER A 153 -0.07 25.64 -10.75
N GLY A 154 0.37 24.43 -10.40
CA GLY A 154 0.40 23.24 -11.26
C GLY A 154 -0.21 22.02 -10.56
N GLY A 155 -0.50 20.97 -11.32
CA GLY A 155 -0.90 19.68 -10.77
C GLY A 155 0.23 19.02 -9.95
N ALA A 156 -0.13 18.17 -9.01
CA ALA A 156 0.84 17.35 -8.28
C ALA A 156 1.26 16.14 -9.12
N HIS A 157 2.54 15.81 -9.13
CA HIS A 157 3.04 14.53 -9.62
C HIS A 157 3.09 13.56 -8.44
N ILE A 158 2.21 12.56 -8.45
CA ILE A 158 2.05 11.61 -7.35
C ILE A 158 2.64 10.27 -7.77
N VAL A 159 3.40 9.65 -6.88
CA VAL A 159 3.88 8.29 -7.05
C VAL A 159 3.26 7.36 -6.03
N ILE A 160 2.74 6.23 -6.48
CA ILE A 160 2.30 5.13 -5.62
C ILE A 160 3.26 3.97 -5.84
N GLY A 161 3.96 3.59 -4.78
CA GLY A 161 4.82 2.42 -4.73
C GLY A 161 4.10 1.22 -4.12
N VAL A 162 4.33 0.04 -4.66
CA VAL A 162 3.96 -1.24 -4.05
C VAL A 162 5.20 -2.09 -4.01
N GLU A 163 5.65 -2.46 -2.82
CA GLU A 163 6.91 -3.15 -2.64
C GLU A 163 6.76 -4.36 -1.72
N ARG A 164 7.52 -5.39 -2.00
CA ARG A 164 7.69 -6.53 -1.13
C ARG A 164 8.53 -6.13 0.10
N GLY A 165 8.01 -6.39 1.29
CA GLY A 165 8.71 -6.14 2.55
C GLY A 165 9.23 -7.44 3.15
N GLY A 166 10.55 -7.62 3.16
CA GLY A 166 11.23 -8.64 3.97
C GLY A 166 10.76 -10.08 3.77
N MET A 167 11.13 -10.70 2.65
CA MET A 167 10.73 -12.08 2.35
C MET A 167 11.88 -13.06 2.53
N PRO A 168 11.61 -14.24 3.10
CA PRO A 168 12.60 -15.31 3.20
C PRO A 168 12.86 -16.05 1.88
N ARG A 169 12.00 -15.91 0.85
CA ARG A 169 12.12 -16.61 -0.44
C ARG A 169 11.70 -15.73 -1.59
N ASP A 170 12.38 -15.91 -2.72
CA ASP A 170 11.95 -15.28 -3.97
C ASP A 170 10.63 -15.89 -4.46
N PRO A 171 9.76 -15.06 -5.09
CA PRO A 171 8.55 -15.56 -5.70
C PRO A 171 8.89 -16.62 -6.77
N GLN A 172 8.19 -17.75 -6.73
CA GLN A 172 8.42 -18.88 -7.66
C GLN A 172 7.61 -18.76 -8.97
N ASP A 173 6.84 -17.66 -9.11
CA ASP A 173 5.92 -17.50 -10.23
C ASP A 173 6.61 -16.93 -11.48
N ASN A 174 5.91 -17.03 -12.60
CA ASN A 174 6.32 -16.47 -13.87
C ASN A 174 6.60 -14.96 -13.74
N VAL A 175 7.78 -14.52 -14.18
CA VAL A 175 8.24 -13.11 -14.13
C VAL A 175 7.18 -12.13 -14.68
N LYS A 176 6.55 -12.46 -15.81
CA LYS A 176 5.50 -11.63 -16.41
C LYS A 176 4.26 -11.56 -15.52
N ALA A 177 3.85 -12.68 -14.93
CA ALA A 177 2.70 -12.75 -14.03
C ALA A 177 2.94 -11.88 -12.78
N LEU A 178 4.13 -11.94 -12.19
CA LEU A 178 4.51 -11.12 -11.03
C LEU A 178 4.53 -9.62 -11.38
N LYS A 179 5.20 -9.22 -12.47
CA LYS A 179 5.22 -7.83 -12.93
C LYS A 179 3.80 -7.28 -13.12
N ASN A 180 2.95 -8.04 -13.79
CA ASN A 180 1.55 -7.69 -14.01
C ASN A 180 0.77 -7.59 -12.69
N ALA A 181 1.02 -8.49 -11.74
CA ALA A 181 0.35 -8.50 -10.46
C ALA A 181 0.73 -7.28 -9.60
N TYR A 182 2.02 -6.95 -9.48
CA TYR A 182 2.47 -5.75 -8.78
C TYR A 182 1.90 -4.47 -9.41
N ALA A 183 1.97 -4.36 -10.75
CA ALA A 183 1.40 -3.22 -11.47
C ALA A 183 -0.12 -3.09 -11.27
N THR A 184 -0.86 -4.22 -11.23
CA THR A 184 -2.31 -4.22 -10.99
C THR A 184 -2.66 -3.73 -9.58
N VAL A 185 -1.89 -4.13 -8.56
CA VAL A 185 -2.11 -3.65 -7.18
C VAL A 185 -1.78 -2.16 -7.08
N ALA A 186 -0.64 -1.73 -7.64
CA ALA A 186 -0.24 -0.32 -7.64
C ALA A 186 -1.27 0.55 -8.38
N HIS A 187 -1.71 0.15 -9.57
CA HIS A 187 -2.76 0.85 -10.31
C HIS A 187 -4.07 0.96 -9.52
N SER A 188 -4.51 -0.12 -8.87
CA SER A 188 -5.75 -0.11 -8.08
C SER A 188 -5.68 0.93 -6.95
N TYR A 189 -4.57 0.97 -6.22
CA TYR A 189 -4.37 1.95 -5.16
C TYR A 189 -4.25 3.37 -5.70
N SER A 190 -3.53 3.57 -6.81
CA SER A 190 -3.39 4.87 -7.49
C SER A 190 -4.75 5.41 -7.94
N LEU A 191 -5.59 4.58 -8.54
CA LEU A 191 -6.93 4.97 -8.96
C LEU A 191 -7.83 5.35 -7.78
N ALA A 192 -7.72 4.63 -6.66
CA ALA A 192 -8.44 4.96 -5.43
C ALA A 192 -7.93 6.28 -4.82
N MET A 193 -6.61 6.51 -4.80
CA MET A 193 -6.00 7.75 -4.35
C MET A 193 -6.45 8.94 -5.21
N ALA A 194 -6.42 8.79 -6.54
CA ALA A 194 -6.87 9.83 -7.46
C ALA A 194 -8.36 10.20 -7.25
N LYS A 195 -9.22 9.23 -6.95
CA LYS A 195 -10.64 9.47 -6.59
C LYS A 195 -10.80 10.19 -5.26
N GLU A 196 -10.08 9.77 -4.22
CA GLU A 196 -10.12 10.43 -2.91
C GLU A 196 -9.61 11.87 -3.00
N LEU A 197 -8.59 12.12 -3.78
CA LEU A 197 -8.05 13.46 -4.04
C LEU A 197 -8.92 14.26 -5.02
N ARG A 198 -9.92 13.65 -5.67
CA ARG A 198 -10.73 14.26 -6.74
C ARG A 198 -9.89 14.78 -7.89
N CYS A 199 -8.89 14.03 -8.31
CA CYS A 199 -8.07 14.40 -9.45
C CYS A 199 -8.90 14.45 -10.74
N ASP A 200 -8.71 15.49 -11.55
CA ASP A 200 -9.33 15.60 -12.86
C ASP A 200 -9.04 14.35 -13.70
N LYS A 201 -10.10 13.80 -14.32
CA LYS A 201 -10.02 12.58 -15.14
C LYS A 201 -9.30 11.42 -14.44
N ASN A 202 -9.43 11.32 -13.12
CA ASN A 202 -8.70 10.34 -12.26
C ASN A 202 -7.17 10.39 -12.45
N GLY A 203 -6.57 11.55 -12.70
CA GLY A 203 -5.14 11.68 -12.91
C GLY A 203 -4.63 11.01 -14.20
N GLY A 204 -5.47 10.87 -15.22
CA GLY A 204 -5.12 10.19 -16.47
C GLY A 204 -5.04 8.65 -16.34
N LEU A 205 -5.38 8.10 -15.17
CA LEU A 205 -5.37 6.65 -14.95
C LEU A 205 -6.55 5.97 -15.64
N PRO A 206 -6.33 4.88 -16.40
CA PRO A 206 -7.41 4.12 -17.02
C PRO A 206 -8.26 3.41 -15.96
N PRO A 207 -9.54 3.07 -16.24
CA PRO A 207 -10.41 2.38 -15.28
C PRO A 207 -9.96 0.95 -14.96
N LYS A 208 -9.13 0.34 -15.81
CA LYS A 208 -8.49 -0.97 -15.64
C LYS A 208 -7.01 -0.87 -15.97
N PRO A 209 -6.15 -1.69 -15.34
CA PRO A 209 -4.72 -1.66 -15.64
C PRO A 209 -4.44 -2.03 -17.11
N VAL A 210 -3.55 -1.29 -17.74
CA VAL A 210 -2.99 -1.60 -19.07
C VAL A 210 -1.64 -2.27 -18.84
N LEU A 211 -1.53 -3.55 -19.18
CA LEU A 211 -0.37 -4.38 -18.84
C LEU A 211 0.55 -4.67 -20.05
N ASP A 212 0.26 -4.05 -21.18
CA ASP A 212 1.12 -4.12 -22.36
C ASP A 212 2.29 -3.14 -22.19
N PRO A 213 3.53 -3.56 -22.54
CA PRO A 213 4.70 -2.68 -22.53
C PRO A 213 4.49 -1.42 -23.36
N ALA A 214 5.13 -0.33 -22.94
CA ALA A 214 5.13 0.96 -23.63
C ALA A 214 5.94 0.93 -24.90
#